data_0a795a94de3d7a8468daaf1e13dedb0c
#
_entry.id   0a795a94de3d7a8468daaf1e13dedb0c
#
_cell.length_a   1.000
_cell.length_b   1.000
_cell.length_c   1.000
_cell.angle_alpha   90.00
_cell.angle_beta   90.00
_cell.angle_gamma   90.00
#
_symmetry.space_group_name_H-M   'P 1'
#
loop_
_entity.id
_entity.type
_entity.pdbx_description
1 polymer ?
#
loop_
_entity_poly.entity_id
_entity_poly.type
_entity_poly.pdbx_seq_one_letter_code
_entity_poly.pdbx_strand_id
1 'polypeptide(L)'
;MNNSYAGPSSASADASATRRNSKRPKYSKFTQQELPACKPILTPQWVISVFTLIGLIFVPIGVASLFASNNVVEIVDRYDTECIPKNMTDNKIAYIQNQAINKTCIRKVRVPKDMDQPIYVYYQLDNFYQNHRRYVKSRNDAQLRDEKKANETSGCDPEKTAANGSPIVPCGLIAWSLFNDTYTFTRGNQSLTVNKTNISWKSDRDHKFGSNVFPKNFQNGTLVGGGSLDLNKSLSEQEDLIVWMRTAALPTFRKLYGKIEVDLKKNDIITVVLKNNYNTYSFSGKKKLVLSTTSWLGGKNDFLGIGYLTVGGLCFFLAAAFTVVYFVKPRNS
;
A
#
# COMPACT_ATOMS: atom_id res chain seq x y z
N MET A 1 84.00 -51.72 4.92
CA MET A 1 84.64 -51.06 6.06
C MET A 1 83.55 -50.32 6.78
N ASN A 2 82.95 -50.97 7.80
CA ASN A 2 83.05 -50.72 9.21
C ASN A 2 83.10 -49.22 9.55
N ASN A 3 82.14 -48.70 10.33
CA ASN A 3 81.98 -48.93 11.73
C ASN A 3 80.61 -48.43 12.26
N SER A 4 80.01 -49.35 13.04
CA SER A 4 79.01 -49.12 14.06
C SER A 4 79.51 -48.22 15.18
N TYR A 5 78.69 -47.38 15.78
CA TYR A 5 78.72 -47.17 17.22
C TYR A 5 77.30 -46.92 17.76
N ALA A 6 76.99 -47.67 18.76
CA ALA A 6 75.77 -47.76 19.52
C ALA A 6 75.67 -46.72 20.62
N GLY A 7 74.47 -46.30 20.90
CA GLY A 7 73.76 -45.92 22.12
C GLY A 7 74.34 -44.86 23.05
N PRO A 8 73.55 -44.27 23.98
CA PRO A 8 72.48 -44.92 24.72
C PRO A 8 71.14 -44.13 24.85
N SER A 9 70.17 -44.90 25.25
CA SER A 9 68.86 -44.48 25.73
C SER A 9 68.92 -43.58 26.96
N SER A 10 68.13 -42.54 27.04
CA SER A 10 67.67 -42.05 28.33
C SER A 10 66.37 -41.22 28.19
N ALA A 11 65.42 -41.75 28.91
CA ALA A 11 64.38 -41.03 29.67
C ALA A 11 63.41 -40.13 28.97
N SER A 12 62.21 -40.66 28.89
CA SER A 12 60.94 -39.98 28.92
C SER A 12 60.90 -38.83 29.93
N ALA A 13 60.70 -37.63 29.46
CA ALA A 13 60.16 -36.56 30.27
C ALA A 13 58.87 -36.07 29.60
N ASP A 14 57.79 -36.54 30.16
CA ASP A 14 56.42 -36.07 29.90
C ASP A 14 56.36 -34.63 30.34
N ALA A 15 56.53 -33.69 29.37
CA ALA A 15 56.22 -32.30 29.54
C ALA A 15 54.91 -32.05 28.84
N SER A 16 53.82 -32.22 29.57
CA SER A 16 52.52 -31.65 29.20
C SER A 16 52.66 -30.15 29.08
N ALA A 17 53.08 -29.69 27.90
CA ALA A 17 53.08 -28.32 27.55
C ALA A 17 51.59 -27.87 27.51
N THR A 18 51.13 -27.24 28.58
CA THR A 18 49.87 -26.49 28.62
C THR A 18 49.81 -25.63 27.36
N ARG A 19 48.97 -26.03 26.41
CA ARG A 19 48.67 -25.25 25.22
C ARG A 19 48.18 -23.87 25.69
N ARG A 20 49.05 -22.89 25.69
CA ARG A 20 48.69 -21.50 25.93
C ARG A 20 47.63 -21.16 24.88
N ASN A 21 46.38 -21.00 25.32
CA ASN A 21 45.31 -20.51 24.46
C ASN A 21 45.75 -19.18 23.87
N SER A 22 46.12 -19.19 22.61
CA SER A 22 46.51 -18.00 21.90
C SER A 22 45.32 -17.01 21.94
N LYS A 23 45.55 -15.78 22.42
CA LYS A 23 44.58 -14.68 22.38
C LYS A 23 44.40 -14.12 20.97
N ARG A 24 45.04 -14.67 19.96
CA ARG A 24 44.85 -14.26 18.56
C ARG A 24 43.46 -14.64 18.12
N PRO A 25 42.70 -13.70 17.49
CA PRO A 25 41.42 -13.99 16.87
C PRO A 25 41.56 -15.17 15.88
N LYS A 26 40.57 -16.03 15.82
CA LYS A 26 40.57 -17.12 14.82
C LYS A 26 40.60 -16.47 13.43
N TYR A 27 41.51 -16.91 12.60
CA TYR A 27 41.58 -16.47 11.22
C TYR A 27 40.30 -16.87 10.49
N SER A 28 39.62 -15.89 9.90
CA SER A 28 38.57 -16.11 8.92
C SER A 28 38.67 -15.07 7.83
N LYS A 29 38.33 -15.43 6.60
CA LYS A 29 38.33 -14.47 5.46
C LYS A 29 37.47 -13.24 5.72
N PHE A 30 36.41 -13.38 6.52
CA PHE A 30 35.55 -12.27 6.91
C PHE A 30 36.24 -11.31 7.90
N THR A 31 36.82 -11.84 8.95
CA THR A 31 37.50 -11.01 9.97
C THR A 31 38.78 -10.38 9.48
N GLN A 32 39.44 -10.97 8.48
CA GLN A 32 40.61 -10.40 7.82
C GLN A 32 40.26 -9.53 6.61
N GLN A 33 38.97 -9.38 6.29
CA GLN A 33 38.49 -8.62 5.11
C GLN A 33 39.06 -9.14 3.76
N GLU A 34 39.33 -10.45 3.70
CA GLU A 34 39.87 -11.14 2.51
C GLU A 34 38.78 -11.82 1.68
N LEU A 35 37.51 -11.37 1.80
CA LEU A 35 36.42 -11.86 0.95
C LEU A 35 36.71 -11.51 -0.51
N PRO A 36 36.47 -12.44 -1.44
CA PRO A 36 36.61 -12.16 -2.85
C PRO A 36 35.69 -11.00 -3.24
N ALA A 37 36.27 -9.90 -3.68
CA ALA A 37 35.56 -8.73 -4.14
C ALA A 37 35.74 -8.57 -5.64
N CYS A 38 34.62 -8.33 -6.35
CA CYS A 38 34.69 -7.91 -7.73
C CYS A 38 35.16 -6.44 -7.77
N LYS A 39 36.35 -6.20 -8.32
CA LYS A 39 36.90 -4.86 -8.52
C LYS A 39 36.86 -4.53 -10.02
N PRO A 40 35.72 -4.03 -10.53
CA PRO A 40 35.63 -3.70 -11.96
C PRO A 40 36.60 -2.54 -12.29
N ILE A 41 37.42 -2.73 -13.29
CA ILE A 41 38.24 -1.65 -13.82
C ILE A 41 37.33 -0.78 -14.71
N LEU A 42 37.12 0.46 -14.30
CA LEU A 42 36.28 1.42 -15.02
C LEU A 42 37.05 1.97 -16.24
N THR A 43 37.09 1.21 -17.31
CA THR A 43 37.57 1.73 -18.60
C THR A 43 36.47 2.56 -19.26
N PRO A 44 36.81 3.59 -20.06
CA PRO A 44 35.80 4.40 -20.76
C PRO A 44 34.84 3.57 -21.60
N GLN A 45 35.34 2.58 -22.30
CA GLN A 45 34.53 1.69 -23.14
C GLN A 45 33.52 0.89 -22.30
N TRP A 46 33.96 0.37 -21.16
CA TRP A 46 33.06 -0.36 -20.23
C TRP A 46 31.94 0.52 -19.68
N VAL A 47 32.30 1.75 -19.29
CA VAL A 47 31.32 2.72 -18.78
C VAL A 47 30.29 3.10 -19.86
N ILE A 48 30.75 3.42 -21.09
CA ILE A 48 29.87 3.73 -22.21
C ILE A 48 28.92 2.54 -22.49
N SER A 49 29.49 1.32 -22.54
CA SER A 49 28.70 0.11 -22.82
C SER A 49 27.60 -0.12 -21.75
N VAL A 50 27.95 0.05 -20.48
CA VAL A 50 26.96 -0.11 -19.36
C VAL A 50 25.84 0.92 -19.42
N PHE A 51 26.17 2.20 -19.62
CA PHE A 51 25.15 3.25 -19.74
C PHE A 51 24.28 3.04 -20.98
N THR A 52 24.87 2.65 -22.11
CA THR A 52 24.12 2.33 -23.34
C THR A 52 23.16 1.16 -23.10
N LEU A 53 23.62 0.09 -22.44
CA LEU A 53 22.79 -1.09 -22.13
C LEU A 53 21.63 -0.73 -21.22
N ILE A 54 21.88 0.05 -20.15
CA ILE A 54 20.81 0.49 -19.23
C ILE A 54 19.79 1.33 -20.01
N GLY A 55 20.24 2.26 -20.86
CA GLY A 55 19.35 3.07 -21.69
C GLY A 55 18.48 2.23 -22.63
N LEU A 56 19.09 1.23 -23.29
CA LEU A 56 18.39 0.31 -24.21
C LEU A 56 17.32 -0.54 -23.49
N ILE A 57 17.50 -0.84 -22.21
CA ILE A 57 16.51 -1.60 -21.42
C ILE A 57 15.44 -0.66 -20.86
N PHE A 58 15.83 0.46 -20.27
CA PHE A 58 14.92 1.32 -19.52
C PHE A 58 13.99 2.14 -20.40
N VAL A 59 14.44 2.61 -21.57
CA VAL A 59 13.60 3.40 -22.47
C VAL A 59 12.41 2.59 -22.99
N PRO A 60 12.56 1.37 -23.53
CA PRO A 60 11.41 0.56 -23.96
C PRO A 60 10.45 0.23 -22.81
N ILE A 61 10.96 -0.10 -21.60
CA ILE A 61 10.14 -0.35 -20.43
C ILE A 61 9.35 0.92 -20.06
N GLY A 62 9.99 2.08 -20.09
CA GLY A 62 9.35 3.36 -19.81
C GLY A 62 8.24 3.69 -20.80
N VAL A 63 8.48 3.50 -22.09
CA VAL A 63 7.49 3.70 -23.16
C VAL A 63 6.30 2.75 -22.98
N ALA A 64 6.56 1.45 -22.77
CA ALA A 64 5.53 0.45 -22.56
C ALA A 64 4.68 0.75 -21.33
N SER A 65 5.33 1.19 -20.23
CA SER A 65 4.64 1.57 -18.98
C SER A 65 3.74 2.80 -19.15
N LEU A 66 4.22 3.85 -19.87
CA LEU A 66 3.39 5.02 -20.18
C LEU A 66 2.21 4.67 -21.08
N PHE A 67 2.46 3.83 -22.10
CA PHE A 67 1.38 3.38 -22.97
C PHE A 67 0.31 2.62 -22.17
N ALA A 68 0.71 1.69 -21.30
CA ALA A 68 -0.20 0.97 -20.42
C ALA A 68 -0.98 1.91 -19.48
N SER A 69 -0.32 2.92 -18.91
CA SER A 69 -0.96 3.93 -18.06
C SER A 69 -1.96 4.80 -18.82
N ASN A 70 -1.63 5.23 -20.03
CA ASN A 70 -2.51 6.07 -20.87
C ASN A 70 -3.76 5.34 -21.39
N ASN A 71 -3.73 4.01 -21.44
CA ASN A 71 -4.89 3.19 -21.78
C ASN A 71 -5.89 3.07 -20.63
N VAL A 72 -5.48 3.36 -19.40
CA VAL A 72 -6.39 3.39 -18.25
C VAL A 72 -7.27 4.63 -18.32
N VAL A 73 -8.57 4.41 -18.37
CA VAL A 73 -9.57 5.47 -18.29
C VAL A 73 -9.94 5.69 -16.84
N GLU A 74 -9.76 6.91 -16.35
CA GLU A 74 -10.06 7.28 -14.98
C GLU A 74 -10.96 8.50 -14.93
N ILE A 75 -12.00 8.45 -14.10
CA ILE A 75 -12.93 9.53 -13.82
C ILE A 75 -12.85 9.83 -12.33
N VAL A 76 -12.53 11.08 -11.99
CA VAL A 76 -12.41 11.53 -10.61
C VAL A 76 -13.43 12.62 -10.35
N ASP A 77 -14.38 12.39 -9.46
CA ASP A 77 -15.37 13.37 -9.02
C ASP A 77 -15.17 13.74 -7.55
N ARG A 78 -14.89 15.00 -7.27
CA ARG A 78 -14.82 15.51 -5.91
C ARG A 78 -16.21 15.95 -5.45
N TYR A 79 -16.75 15.29 -4.45
CA TYR A 79 -18.12 15.52 -4.00
C TYR A 79 -18.25 16.15 -2.61
N ASP A 80 -17.20 16.19 -1.81
CA ASP A 80 -17.25 16.68 -0.43
C ASP A 80 -17.76 18.14 -0.33
N THR A 81 -17.36 19.01 -1.26
CA THR A 81 -17.81 20.40 -1.29
C THR A 81 -19.14 20.58 -2.01
N GLU A 82 -19.34 19.82 -3.08
CA GLU A 82 -20.52 19.94 -3.94
C GLU A 82 -21.80 19.38 -3.27
N CYS A 83 -21.64 18.46 -2.34
CA CYS A 83 -22.72 17.79 -1.62
C CYS A 83 -23.11 18.48 -0.31
N ILE A 84 -22.69 19.73 -0.12
CA ILE A 84 -23.11 20.54 1.02
C ILE A 84 -24.20 21.51 0.57
N PRO A 85 -25.34 21.59 1.29
CA PRO A 85 -26.34 22.61 1.02
C PRO A 85 -25.76 24.03 1.14
N LYS A 86 -26.16 24.93 0.24
CA LYS A 86 -25.61 26.29 0.19
C LYS A 86 -25.69 27.06 1.52
N ASN A 87 -26.72 26.80 2.32
CA ASN A 87 -26.93 27.42 3.63
C ASN A 87 -26.02 26.85 4.73
N MET A 88 -25.25 25.77 4.46
CA MET A 88 -24.39 25.09 5.45
C MET A 88 -22.91 25.11 5.04
N THR A 89 -22.55 25.84 4.00
CA THR A 89 -21.18 25.94 3.49
C THR A 89 -20.19 26.46 4.51
N ASP A 90 -20.63 27.36 5.39
CA ASP A 90 -19.78 27.96 6.43
C ASP A 90 -19.66 27.08 7.67
N ASN A 91 -20.59 26.15 7.88
CA ASN A 91 -20.60 25.25 9.04
C ASN A 91 -20.71 23.77 8.62
N LYS A 92 -19.73 23.30 7.85
CA LYS A 92 -19.65 21.92 7.32
C LYS A 92 -19.60 20.87 8.40
N ILE A 93 -18.99 21.17 9.54
CA ILE A 93 -18.88 20.25 10.68
C ILE A 93 -20.25 20.02 11.30
N ALA A 94 -21.03 21.07 11.55
CA ALA A 94 -22.38 20.92 12.06
C ALA A 94 -23.29 20.16 11.09
N TYR A 95 -23.14 20.42 9.78
CA TYR A 95 -23.85 19.65 8.75
C TYR A 95 -23.58 18.16 8.83
N ILE A 96 -22.30 17.75 8.89
CA ILE A 96 -21.94 16.32 8.85
C ILE A 96 -22.29 15.62 10.16
N GLN A 97 -22.24 16.30 11.29
CA GLN A 97 -22.55 15.76 12.62
C GLN A 97 -24.06 15.62 12.87
N ASN A 98 -24.87 16.43 12.23
CA ASN A 98 -26.32 16.38 12.40
C ASN A 98 -26.91 15.16 11.68
N GLN A 99 -27.40 14.21 12.45
CA GLN A 99 -28.02 12.97 11.95
C GLN A 99 -29.41 13.19 11.34
N ALA A 100 -30.11 14.30 11.70
CA ALA A 100 -31.45 14.58 11.21
C ALA A 100 -31.44 15.13 9.75
N ILE A 101 -30.30 15.59 9.27
CA ILE A 101 -30.19 16.14 7.90
C ILE A 101 -29.99 14.99 6.92
N ASN A 102 -30.82 14.99 5.85
CA ASN A 102 -30.61 14.09 4.73
C ASN A 102 -29.33 14.48 3.96
N LYS A 103 -28.37 13.58 3.95
CA LYS A 103 -27.06 13.78 3.32
C LYS A 103 -26.96 13.17 1.92
N THR A 104 -28.10 12.90 1.30
CA THR A 104 -28.16 12.36 -0.06
C THR A 104 -27.81 13.46 -1.06
N CYS A 105 -26.91 13.16 -1.96
CA CYS A 105 -26.41 14.04 -3.00
C CYS A 105 -26.43 13.31 -4.35
N ILE A 106 -26.80 14.01 -5.40
CA ILE A 106 -26.84 13.45 -6.75
C ILE A 106 -25.75 14.11 -7.57
N ARG A 107 -24.86 13.29 -8.13
CA ARG A 107 -23.80 13.71 -9.04
C ARG A 107 -24.02 13.11 -10.41
N LYS A 108 -23.66 13.84 -11.45
CA LYS A 108 -23.67 13.33 -12.83
C LYS A 108 -22.26 13.36 -13.36
N VAL A 109 -21.78 12.20 -13.78
CA VAL A 109 -20.41 12.00 -14.25
C VAL A 109 -20.47 11.55 -15.72
N ARG A 110 -19.73 12.22 -16.59
CA ARG A 110 -19.64 11.86 -18.02
C ARG A 110 -18.47 10.93 -18.26
N VAL A 111 -18.68 9.86 -19.01
CA VAL A 111 -17.65 8.92 -19.42
C VAL A 111 -16.83 9.51 -20.59
N PRO A 112 -15.51 9.77 -20.43
CA PRO A 112 -14.71 10.45 -21.46
C PRO A 112 -14.29 9.53 -22.62
N LYS A 113 -14.10 8.23 -22.34
CA LYS A 113 -13.71 7.18 -23.28
C LYS A 113 -14.42 5.89 -22.90
N ASP A 114 -14.51 4.93 -23.82
CA ASP A 114 -15.04 3.62 -23.51
C ASP A 114 -14.28 2.99 -22.34
N MET A 115 -15.03 2.40 -21.42
CA MET A 115 -14.52 1.72 -20.22
C MET A 115 -15.04 0.30 -20.22
N ASP A 116 -14.14 -0.66 -20.45
CA ASP A 116 -14.48 -2.08 -20.44
C ASP A 116 -14.54 -2.61 -18.99
N GLN A 117 -15.44 -3.53 -18.75
CA GLN A 117 -15.59 -4.19 -17.44
C GLN A 117 -14.37 -5.08 -17.13
N PRO A 118 -14.03 -5.27 -15.83
CA PRO A 118 -14.62 -4.66 -14.65
C PRO A 118 -14.15 -3.22 -14.41
N ILE A 119 -15.11 -2.33 -14.13
CA ILE A 119 -14.80 -0.95 -13.76
C ILE A 119 -14.71 -0.87 -12.24
N TYR A 120 -13.55 -0.48 -11.73
CA TYR A 120 -13.27 -0.38 -10.31
C TYR A 120 -13.77 0.93 -9.74
N VAL A 121 -14.54 0.83 -8.68
CA VAL A 121 -15.04 1.97 -7.92
C VAL A 121 -14.18 2.16 -6.68
N TYR A 122 -13.54 3.32 -6.56
CA TYR A 122 -12.73 3.66 -5.38
C TYR A 122 -13.32 4.91 -4.71
N TYR A 123 -13.18 4.97 -3.40
CA TYR A 123 -13.21 6.24 -2.70
C TYR A 123 -11.77 6.70 -2.42
N GLN A 124 -11.52 7.98 -2.61
CA GLN A 124 -10.24 8.61 -2.33
C GLN A 124 -10.41 9.61 -1.19
N LEU A 125 -9.53 9.51 -0.22
CA LEU A 125 -9.42 10.46 0.89
C LEU A 125 -8.09 11.20 0.77
N ASP A 126 -8.15 12.52 0.88
CA ASP A 126 -6.97 13.37 0.93
C ASP A 126 -6.85 13.96 2.35
N ASN A 127 -5.63 14.19 2.80
CA ASN A 127 -5.30 14.70 4.14
C ASN A 127 -5.76 13.82 5.31
N PHE A 128 -5.80 12.51 5.10
CA PHE A 128 -6.12 11.53 6.13
C PHE A 128 -4.88 10.67 6.45
N TYR A 129 -4.35 10.81 7.65
CA TYR A 129 -3.08 10.18 8.05
C TYR A 129 -3.31 8.81 8.70
N GLN A 130 -3.65 7.80 7.92
CA GLN A 130 -3.73 6.42 8.41
C GLN A 130 -2.36 5.88 8.88
N ASN A 131 -1.26 6.45 8.40
CA ASN A 131 0.11 6.10 8.79
C ASN A 131 0.56 6.72 10.12
N HIS A 132 -0.26 7.56 10.77
CA HIS A 132 0.09 8.12 12.07
C HIS A 132 0.28 7.02 13.11
N ARG A 133 1.39 7.04 13.87
CA ARG A 133 1.81 5.96 14.78
C ARG A 133 0.73 5.51 15.76
N ARG A 134 -0.01 6.46 16.37
CA ARG A 134 -1.09 6.14 17.31
C ARG A 134 -2.27 5.46 16.61
N TYR A 135 -2.61 5.88 15.40
CA TYR A 135 -3.69 5.31 14.61
C TYR A 135 -3.36 3.87 14.17
N VAL A 136 -2.18 3.65 13.57
CA VAL A 136 -1.76 2.32 13.11
C VAL A 136 -1.69 1.30 14.24
N LYS A 137 -1.30 1.72 15.44
CA LYS A 137 -1.20 0.86 16.62
C LYS A 137 -2.55 0.56 17.26
N SER A 138 -3.59 1.37 16.99
CA SER A 138 -4.90 1.24 17.64
C SER A 138 -5.73 0.14 17.02
N ARG A 139 -5.35 -1.10 17.27
CA ARG A 139 -6.04 -2.35 16.88
C ARG A 139 -5.46 -3.52 17.68
N ASN A 140 -6.18 -4.64 17.70
CA ASN A 140 -5.67 -5.89 18.25
C ASN A 140 -5.82 -7.02 17.24
N ASP A 141 -4.69 -7.47 16.69
CA ASP A 141 -4.67 -8.50 15.64
C ASP A 141 -5.06 -9.89 16.17
N ALA A 142 -4.88 -10.16 17.48
CA ALA A 142 -5.28 -11.41 18.09
C ALA A 142 -6.82 -11.48 18.22
N GLN A 143 -7.44 -10.37 18.62
CA GLN A 143 -8.90 -10.24 18.69
C GLN A 143 -9.56 -10.41 17.31
N LEU A 144 -8.98 -9.82 16.27
CA LEU A 144 -9.52 -9.91 14.90
C LEU A 144 -9.52 -11.35 14.37
N ARG A 145 -8.60 -12.19 14.84
CA ARG A 145 -8.36 -13.54 14.31
C ARG A 145 -9.11 -14.64 15.05
N ASP A 146 -9.28 -14.51 16.37
CA ASP A 146 -9.76 -15.61 17.22
C ASP A 146 -10.85 -15.11 18.19
N GLU A 147 -12.01 -15.77 18.14
CA GLU A 147 -13.13 -15.47 19.02
C GLU A 147 -12.76 -15.63 20.52
N LYS A 148 -11.91 -16.59 20.87
CA LYS A 148 -11.44 -16.81 22.25
C LYS A 148 -10.72 -15.59 22.81
N LYS A 149 -10.21 -14.74 21.93
CA LYS A 149 -9.49 -13.51 22.25
C LYS A 149 -10.34 -12.24 22.09
N ALA A 150 -11.65 -12.38 21.92
CA ALA A 150 -12.57 -11.25 21.76
C ALA A 150 -12.48 -10.21 22.90
N ASN A 151 -12.08 -10.64 24.10
CA ASN A 151 -11.90 -9.76 25.25
C ASN A 151 -10.51 -9.09 25.33
N GLU A 152 -9.59 -9.46 24.45
CA GLU A 152 -8.26 -8.82 24.38
C GLU A 152 -8.35 -7.48 23.67
N THR A 153 -8.39 -6.39 24.43
CA THR A 153 -8.47 -5.02 23.90
C THR A 153 -7.17 -4.24 24.07
N SER A 154 -6.06 -4.94 24.34
CA SER A 154 -4.75 -4.31 24.47
C SER A 154 -4.33 -3.64 23.17
N GLY A 155 -3.84 -2.41 23.25
CA GLY A 155 -3.44 -1.61 22.06
C GLY A 155 -4.60 -0.91 21.35
N CYS A 156 -5.85 -1.09 21.75
CA CYS A 156 -7.02 -0.50 21.11
C CYS A 156 -7.38 0.93 21.59
N ASP A 157 -6.57 1.54 22.43
CA ASP A 157 -6.89 2.88 22.92
C ASP A 157 -7.11 3.89 21.78
N PRO A 158 -8.11 4.81 21.91
CA PRO A 158 -9.09 4.96 23.00
C PRO A 158 -10.34 4.06 22.86
N GLU A 159 -10.58 3.43 21.72
CA GLU A 159 -11.80 2.71 21.36
C GLU A 159 -11.69 1.22 21.73
N LYS A 160 -11.54 0.91 23.01
CA LYS A 160 -11.37 -0.46 23.50
C LYS A 160 -12.61 -1.06 24.13
N THR A 161 -13.40 -0.25 24.83
CA THR A 161 -14.61 -0.69 25.57
C THR A 161 -15.76 0.27 25.32
N ALA A 162 -16.97 -0.29 25.27
CA ALA A 162 -18.21 0.49 25.23
C ALA A 162 -18.48 1.19 26.58
N ALA A 163 -19.46 2.08 26.63
CA ALA A 163 -19.81 2.83 27.84
C ALA A 163 -20.16 1.95 29.07
N ASN A 164 -20.61 0.73 28.81
CA ASN A 164 -20.94 -0.27 29.88
C ASN A 164 -19.70 -1.10 30.30
N GLY A 165 -18.48 -0.77 29.81
CA GLY A 165 -17.26 -1.51 30.13
C GLY A 165 -17.05 -2.79 29.31
N SER A 166 -17.99 -3.18 28.44
CA SER A 166 -17.86 -4.37 27.61
C SER A 166 -16.88 -4.16 26.48
N PRO A 167 -16.10 -5.18 26.07
CA PRO A 167 -15.15 -5.05 24.98
C PRO A 167 -15.85 -4.76 23.65
N ILE A 168 -15.24 -3.88 22.83
CA ILE A 168 -15.65 -3.61 21.46
C ILE A 168 -14.95 -4.61 20.54
N VAL A 169 -15.68 -5.20 19.60
CA VAL A 169 -15.14 -6.10 18.57
C VAL A 169 -15.66 -5.64 17.21
N PRO A 170 -14.80 -5.31 16.28
CA PRO A 170 -13.35 -5.07 16.38
C PRO A 170 -13.04 -3.76 17.13
N CYS A 171 -12.02 -3.78 17.99
CA CYS A 171 -11.63 -2.61 18.77
C CYS A 171 -10.58 -1.74 18.06
N GLY A 172 -10.48 -0.50 18.49
CA GLY A 172 -9.46 0.46 18.09
C GLY A 172 -9.91 1.47 17.03
N LEU A 173 -9.11 2.54 16.90
CA LEU A 173 -9.42 3.68 16.02
C LEU A 173 -9.53 3.31 14.55
N ILE A 174 -8.76 2.31 14.10
CA ILE A 174 -8.79 1.92 12.69
C ILE A 174 -10.18 1.40 12.33
N ALA A 175 -10.69 0.43 13.09
CA ALA A 175 -12.01 -0.11 12.87
C ALA A 175 -13.11 0.95 13.14
N TRP A 176 -13.00 1.68 14.25
CA TRP A 176 -13.97 2.72 14.66
C TRP A 176 -14.18 3.79 13.57
N SER A 177 -13.14 4.16 12.84
CA SER A 177 -13.20 5.15 11.76
C SER A 177 -13.55 4.56 10.38
N LEU A 178 -14.22 3.42 10.32
CA LEU A 178 -14.64 2.77 9.06
C LEU A 178 -15.38 3.75 8.15
N PHE A 179 -14.98 3.82 6.88
CA PHE A 179 -15.63 4.67 5.88
C PHE A 179 -17.11 4.29 5.68
N ASN A 180 -18.01 5.28 5.66
CA ASN A 180 -19.46 5.05 5.66
C ASN A 180 -20.26 5.83 4.60
N ASP A 181 -19.59 6.47 3.63
CA ASP A 181 -20.32 6.98 2.48
C ASP A 181 -20.79 5.81 1.60
N THR A 182 -21.95 5.94 1.00
CA THR A 182 -22.52 4.92 0.10
C THR A 182 -22.76 5.50 -1.27
N TYR A 183 -22.60 4.66 -2.31
CA TYR A 183 -22.76 5.04 -3.70
C TYR A 183 -23.70 4.09 -4.41
N THR A 184 -24.64 4.65 -5.18
CA THR A 184 -25.53 3.93 -6.09
C THR A 184 -25.40 4.56 -7.46
N PHE A 185 -25.26 3.72 -8.49
CA PHE A 185 -25.00 4.16 -9.86
C PHE A 185 -26.15 3.80 -10.78
N THR A 186 -26.52 4.73 -11.66
CA THR A 186 -27.51 4.49 -12.71
C THR A 186 -27.05 5.10 -14.03
N ARG A 187 -27.36 4.42 -15.15
CA ARG A 187 -27.20 4.92 -16.51
C ARG A 187 -28.57 5.05 -17.14
N GLY A 188 -29.08 6.28 -17.27
CA GLY A 188 -30.49 6.51 -17.60
C GLY A 188 -31.41 5.81 -16.59
N ASN A 189 -32.25 4.87 -17.05
CA ASN A 189 -33.15 4.07 -16.21
C ASN A 189 -32.55 2.74 -15.74
N GLN A 190 -31.33 2.41 -16.18
CA GLN A 190 -30.64 1.16 -15.81
C GLN A 190 -29.85 1.35 -14.54
N SER A 191 -30.11 0.52 -13.51
CA SER A 191 -29.26 0.44 -12.32
C SER A 191 -27.98 -0.33 -12.62
N LEU A 192 -26.84 0.21 -12.18
CA LEU A 192 -25.53 -0.42 -12.28
C LEU A 192 -25.18 -0.97 -10.91
N THR A 193 -25.25 -2.28 -10.78
CA THR A 193 -24.94 -2.95 -9.51
C THR A 193 -23.44 -2.92 -9.23
N VAL A 194 -23.07 -2.54 -7.99
CA VAL A 194 -21.69 -2.60 -7.52
C VAL A 194 -21.47 -3.92 -6.80
N ASN A 195 -20.66 -4.77 -7.39
CA ASN A 195 -20.24 -6.01 -6.76
C ASN A 195 -19.14 -5.72 -5.71
N LYS A 196 -19.41 -6.09 -4.46
CA LYS A 196 -18.51 -5.91 -3.32
C LYS A 196 -17.84 -7.22 -2.87
N THR A 197 -17.95 -8.27 -3.65
CA THR A 197 -17.29 -9.55 -3.35
C THR A 197 -15.88 -9.58 -3.92
N ASN A 198 -14.96 -10.20 -3.19
CA ASN A 198 -13.55 -10.32 -3.56
C ASN A 198 -12.86 -8.95 -3.81
N ILE A 199 -13.23 -7.93 -3.04
CA ILE A 199 -12.57 -6.62 -3.05
C ILE A 199 -11.38 -6.56 -2.09
N SER A 200 -11.38 -7.39 -1.06
CA SER A 200 -10.28 -7.51 -0.11
C SER A 200 -9.25 -8.56 -0.54
N TRP A 201 -8.04 -8.45 -0.02
CA TRP A 201 -7.00 -9.46 -0.27
C TRP A 201 -7.37 -10.79 0.38
N LYS A 202 -7.30 -11.87 -0.40
CA LYS A 202 -7.58 -13.22 0.08
C LYS A 202 -6.73 -13.57 1.32
N SER A 203 -5.45 -13.23 1.30
CA SER A 203 -4.56 -13.47 2.44
C SER A 203 -4.97 -12.75 3.73
N ASP A 204 -5.58 -11.57 3.62
CA ASP A 204 -6.08 -10.85 4.78
C ASP A 204 -7.35 -11.53 5.33
N ARG A 205 -8.29 -11.89 4.45
CA ARG A 205 -9.52 -12.65 4.83
C ARG A 205 -9.19 -13.96 5.53
N ASP A 206 -8.25 -14.73 4.97
CA ASP A 206 -7.96 -16.10 5.42
C ASP A 206 -7.11 -16.13 6.69
N HIS A 207 -6.25 -15.11 6.92
CA HIS A 207 -5.23 -15.19 7.97
C HIS A 207 -5.30 -14.08 9.02
N LYS A 208 -6.00 -12.96 8.78
CA LYS A 208 -6.06 -11.84 9.71
C LYS A 208 -7.42 -11.62 10.34
N PHE A 209 -8.48 -12.08 9.70
CA PHE A 209 -9.86 -11.92 10.17
C PHE A 209 -10.51 -13.27 10.34
N GLY A 210 -10.99 -13.55 11.56
CA GLY A 210 -11.58 -14.85 11.88
C GLY A 210 -12.97 -15.04 11.28
N SER A 211 -13.22 -16.24 10.74
CA SER A 211 -14.57 -16.66 10.30
C SER A 211 -15.52 -16.95 11.43
N ASN A 212 -15.01 -17.03 12.65
CA ASN A 212 -15.76 -17.23 13.91
C ASN A 212 -15.81 -15.98 14.78
N VAL A 213 -15.26 -14.84 14.33
CA VAL A 213 -15.28 -13.58 15.08
C VAL A 213 -16.38 -12.70 14.53
N PHE A 214 -17.33 -12.33 15.39
CA PHE A 214 -18.47 -11.49 15.04
C PHE A 214 -18.39 -10.12 15.74
N PRO A 215 -18.89 -9.05 15.10
CA PRO A 215 -18.90 -7.73 15.73
C PRO A 215 -19.70 -7.73 17.02
N LYS A 216 -19.15 -7.07 18.07
CA LYS A 216 -19.84 -6.88 19.36
C LYS A 216 -19.61 -5.45 19.85
N ASN A 217 -20.67 -4.78 20.31
CA ASN A 217 -20.63 -3.42 20.86
C ASN A 217 -19.99 -2.36 19.92
N PHE A 218 -19.88 -2.66 18.62
CA PHE A 218 -19.24 -1.80 17.64
C PHE A 218 -20.16 -0.63 17.28
N GLN A 219 -19.64 0.62 17.33
CA GLN A 219 -20.38 1.86 17.07
C GLN A 219 -21.67 2.02 17.93
N ASN A 220 -21.70 1.40 19.11
CA ASN A 220 -22.86 1.42 20.00
C ASN A 220 -22.79 2.53 21.08
N GLY A 221 -22.00 3.56 20.85
CA GLY A 221 -21.83 4.70 21.78
C GLY A 221 -22.55 5.96 21.29
N THR A 222 -22.48 7.01 22.11
CA THR A 222 -22.98 8.35 21.76
C THR A 222 -22.15 9.01 20.63
N LEU A 223 -20.87 8.64 20.52
CA LEU A 223 -19.97 9.07 19.46
C LEU A 223 -19.86 7.94 18.43
N VAL A 224 -20.41 8.16 17.26
CA VAL A 224 -20.26 7.26 16.11
C VAL A 224 -19.11 7.76 15.25
N GLY A 225 -18.07 6.92 15.07
CA GLY A 225 -16.88 7.31 14.32
C GLY A 225 -17.01 7.12 12.82
N GLY A 226 -17.65 6.04 12.41
CA GLY A 226 -17.75 5.67 11.01
C GLY A 226 -18.92 4.73 10.73
N GLY A 227 -18.68 3.76 9.82
CA GLY A 227 -19.68 2.79 9.40
C GLY A 227 -20.02 1.75 10.46
N SER A 228 -21.24 1.21 10.39
CA SER A 228 -21.66 0.03 11.15
C SER A 228 -21.23 -1.26 10.47
N LEU A 229 -21.20 -2.34 11.20
CA LEU A 229 -20.95 -3.70 10.73
C LEU A 229 -22.20 -4.55 10.85
N ASP A 230 -22.32 -5.55 9.99
CA ASP A 230 -23.39 -6.54 10.08
C ASP A 230 -23.06 -7.54 11.19
N LEU A 231 -23.92 -7.56 12.24
CA LEU A 231 -23.73 -8.42 13.41
C LEU A 231 -23.86 -9.92 13.11
N ASN A 232 -24.49 -10.25 11.98
CA ASN A 232 -24.73 -11.65 11.57
C ASN A 232 -23.63 -12.20 10.66
N LYS A 233 -22.66 -11.35 10.27
CA LYS A 233 -21.52 -11.73 9.43
C LYS A 233 -20.23 -11.72 10.24
N SER A 234 -19.41 -12.73 10.00
CA SER A 234 -18.07 -12.78 10.57
C SER A 234 -17.19 -11.64 10.02
N LEU A 235 -16.11 -11.30 10.74
CA LEU A 235 -15.19 -10.25 10.28
C LEU A 235 -14.52 -10.60 8.96
N SER A 236 -14.29 -11.88 8.68
CA SER A 236 -13.72 -12.35 7.41
C SER A 236 -14.64 -12.14 6.21
N GLU A 237 -15.96 -12.02 6.43
CA GLU A 237 -16.95 -11.77 5.38
C GLU A 237 -17.22 -10.27 5.16
N GLN A 238 -16.75 -9.41 6.05
CA GLN A 238 -16.97 -7.96 5.97
C GLN A 238 -15.82 -7.28 5.21
N GLU A 239 -15.83 -7.45 3.90
CA GLU A 239 -14.71 -7.04 3.05
C GLU A 239 -14.47 -5.52 3.06
N ASP A 240 -15.48 -4.68 3.22
CA ASP A 240 -15.33 -3.23 3.39
C ASP A 240 -14.45 -2.89 4.60
N LEU A 241 -14.65 -3.60 5.73
CA LEU A 241 -13.82 -3.46 6.92
C LEU A 241 -12.37 -3.91 6.64
N ILE A 242 -12.19 -5.05 6.00
CA ILE A 242 -10.86 -5.61 5.69
C ILE A 242 -10.08 -4.63 4.80
N VAL A 243 -10.72 -4.11 3.75
CA VAL A 243 -10.13 -3.09 2.87
C VAL A 243 -9.76 -1.84 3.65
N TRP A 244 -10.63 -1.39 4.57
CA TRP A 244 -10.37 -0.21 5.38
C TRP A 244 -9.21 -0.41 6.35
N MET A 245 -9.16 -1.55 7.06
CA MET A 245 -8.15 -1.83 8.08
C MET A 245 -6.73 -2.02 7.54
N ARG A 246 -6.57 -2.19 6.23
CA ARG A 246 -5.26 -2.13 5.60
C ARG A 246 -4.83 -0.67 5.47
N THR A 247 -4.10 -0.17 6.46
CA THR A 247 -3.72 1.24 6.58
C THR A 247 -2.88 1.71 5.39
N ALA A 248 -3.20 2.89 4.88
CA ALA A 248 -2.45 3.54 3.79
C ALA A 248 -1.16 4.18 4.32
N ALA A 249 -0.09 4.14 3.51
CA ALA A 249 1.21 4.72 3.86
C ALA A 249 1.27 6.25 3.65
N LEU A 250 0.42 6.78 2.77
CA LEU A 250 0.40 8.20 2.40
C LEU A 250 -0.91 8.86 2.85
N PRO A 251 -0.92 10.19 3.09
CA PRO A 251 -2.10 10.92 3.52
C PRO A 251 -3.17 11.09 2.43
N THR A 252 -2.82 10.85 1.19
CA THR A 252 -3.74 10.73 0.06
C THR A 252 -3.74 9.29 -0.42
N PHE A 253 -4.90 8.66 -0.35
CA PHE A 253 -5.03 7.24 -0.71
C PHE A 253 -6.40 6.92 -1.28
N ARG A 254 -6.45 5.78 -1.99
CA ARG A 254 -7.67 5.19 -2.53
C ARG A 254 -7.93 3.84 -1.89
N LYS A 255 -9.20 3.54 -1.68
CA LYS A 255 -9.67 2.23 -1.22
C LYS A 255 -10.72 1.71 -2.18
N LEU A 256 -10.67 0.44 -2.47
CA LEU A 256 -11.63 -0.21 -3.35
C LEU A 256 -12.98 -0.30 -2.63
N TYR A 257 -14.02 0.24 -3.27
CA TYR A 257 -15.40 0.18 -2.80
C TYR A 257 -16.16 -0.99 -3.43
N GLY A 258 -15.85 -1.30 -4.68
CA GLY A 258 -16.50 -2.38 -5.42
C GLY A 258 -16.15 -2.36 -6.91
N LYS A 259 -16.85 -3.17 -7.67
CA LYS A 259 -16.67 -3.31 -9.13
C LYS A 259 -18.01 -3.21 -9.83
N ILE A 260 -18.06 -2.50 -10.96
CA ILE A 260 -19.19 -2.49 -11.89
C ILE A 260 -18.83 -3.44 -13.03
N GLU A 261 -19.64 -4.46 -13.24
CA GLU A 261 -19.41 -5.53 -14.22
C GLU A 261 -20.26 -5.30 -15.48
N VAL A 262 -20.25 -4.05 -15.95
CA VAL A 262 -20.94 -3.60 -17.17
C VAL A 262 -20.06 -2.59 -17.87
N ASP A 263 -19.95 -2.68 -19.20
CA ASP A 263 -19.22 -1.72 -20.01
C ASP A 263 -19.91 -0.36 -20.03
N LEU A 264 -19.13 0.71 -19.93
CA LEU A 264 -19.59 2.06 -20.10
C LEU A 264 -19.05 2.64 -21.41
N LYS A 265 -19.90 3.26 -22.19
CA LYS A 265 -19.54 3.85 -23.48
C LYS A 265 -19.21 5.33 -23.34
N LYS A 266 -18.34 5.79 -24.24
CA LYS A 266 -18.02 7.22 -24.35
C LYS A 266 -19.29 8.07 -24.42
N ASN A 267 -19.32 9.14 -23.65
CA ASN A 267 -20.43 10.07 -23.47
C ASN A 267 -21.63 9.54 -22.65
N ASP A 268 -21.59 8.32 -22.13
CA ASP A 268 -22.57 7.90 -21.13
C ASP A 268 -22.58 8.89 -19.96
N ILE A 269 -23.78 9.20 -19.48
CA ILE A 269 -23.96 10.00 -18.26
C ILE A 269 -24.36 9.06 -17.14
N ILE A 270 -23.44 8.90 -16.20
CA ILE A 270 -23.68 8.10 -15.00
C ILE A 270 -24.20 9.01 -13.90
N THR A 271 -25.39 8.73 -13.43
CA THR A 271 -25.95 9.39 -12.25
C THR A 271 -25.53 8.61 -11.02
N VAL A 272 -24.85 9.30 -10.11
CA VAL A 272 -24.40 8.76 -8.84
C VAL A 272 -25.23 9.36 -7.72
N VAL A 273 -25.99 8.54 -7.04
CA VAL A 273 -26.69 8.91 -5.80
C VAL A 273 -25.79 8.49 -4.65
N LEU A 274 -25.27 9.43 -3.90
CA LEU A 274 -24.36 9.18 -2.81
C LEU A 274 -24.89 9.73 -1.48
N LYS A 275 -24.55 9.09 -0.38
CA LYS A 275 -24.78 9.59 0.98
C LYS A 275 -23.46 10.08 1.55
N ASN A 276 -23.38 11.39 1.79
CA ASN A 276 -22.20 12.07 2.30
C ASN A 276 -22.16 11.99 3.84
N ASN A 277 -21.82 10.85 4.42
CA ASN A 277 -21.86 10.60 5.86
C ASN A 277 -20.51 10.76 6.54
N TYR A 278 -19.40 10.42 5.84
CA TYR A 278 -18.07 10.39 6.42
C TYR A 278 -17.51 11.78 6.69
N ASN A 279 -17.18 12.04 7.96
CA ASN A 279 -16.67 13.35 8.37
C ASN A 279 -15.18 13.51 8.02
N THR A 280 -14.89 14.31 7.00
CA THR A 280 -13.54 14.75 6.68
C THR A 280 -13.31 16.23 6.95
N TYR A 281 -14.38 16.97 7.27
CA TYR A 281 -14.31 18.42 7.44
C TYR A 281 -13.57 18.83 8.70
N SER A 282 -13.64 18.02 9.77
CA SER A 282 -12.98 18.28 11.05
C SER A 282 -11.44 18.35 10.95
N PHE A 283 -10.87 17.73 9.91
CA PHE A 283 -9.42 17.74 9.66
C PHE A 283 -9.04 18.28 8.27
N SER A 284 -9.95 19.04 7.64
CA SER A 284 -9.75 19.62 6.30
C SER A 284 -9.45 18.59 5.20
N GLY A 285 -9.94 17.37 5.38
CA GLY A 285 -9.82 16.29 4.40
C GLY A 285 -10.76 16.48 3.21
N LYS A 286 -10.42 15.85 2.09
CA LYS A 286 -11.22 15.87 0.86
C LYS A 286 -11.69 14.46 0.53
N LYS A 287 -12.88 14.36 -0.08
CA LYS A 287 -13.45 13.09 -0.56
C LYS A 287 -13.68 13.15 -2.06
N LYS A 288 -13.26 12.07 -2.73
CA LYS A 288 -13.47 11.90 -4.17
C LYS A 288 -13.97 10.50 -4.45
N LEU A 289 -14.86 10.41 -5.42
CA LEU A 289 -15.25 9.16 -6.04
C LEU A 289 -14.39 8.96 -7.29
N VAL A 290 -13.86 7.76 -7.47
CA VAL A 290 -13.03 7.43 -8.64
C VAL A 290 -13.59 6.19 -9.31
N LEU A 291 -13.87 6.29 -10.61
CA LEU A 291 -14.17 5.16 -11.48
C LEU A 291 -12.95 4.94 -12.37
N SER A 292 -12.41 3.74 -12.39
CA SER A 292 -11.18 3.44 -13.14
C SER A 292 -11.24 2.06 -13.79
N THR A 293 -10.76 1.99 -15.02
CA THR A 293 -10.35 0.72 -15.63
C THR A 293 -8.96 0.33 -15.15
N THR A 294 -8.48 -0.82 -15.54
CA THR A 294 -7.10 -1.28 -15.28
C THR A 294 -6.46 -1.76 -16.57
N SER A 295 -5.14 -1.62 -16.64
CA SER A 295 -4.32 -2.26 -17.67
C SER A 295 -3.60 -3.48 -17.09
N TRP A 296 -2.80 -4.16 -17.91
CA TRP A 296 -1.93 -5.26 -17.46
C TRP A 296 -0.93 -4.84 -16.37
N LEU A 297 -0.57 -3.55 -16.31
CA LEU A 297 0.31 -2.97 -15.28
C LEU A 297 -0.46 -2.56 -14.00
N GLY A 298 -1.80 -2.46 -14.08
CA GLY A 298 -2.67 -2.01 -12.99
C GLY A 298 -3.43 -0.73 -13.33
N GLY A 299 -3.68 0.11 -12.31
CA GLY A 299 -4.35 1.40 -12.48
C GLY A 299 -3.45 2.47 -13.10
N LYS A 300 -3.99 3.68 -13.28
CA LYS A 300 -3.27 4.81 -13.87
C LYS A 300 -2.08 5.23 -13.00
N ASN A 301 -0.88 5.12 -13.54
CA ASN A 301 0.36 5.52 -12.88
C ASN A 301 1.43 5.92 -13.90
N ASP A 302 1.48 7.21 -14.20
CA ASP A 302 2.44 7.76 -15.17
C ASP A 302 3.85 7.86 -14.59
N PHE A 303 3.98 7.90 -13.24
CA PHE A 303 5.26 8.09 -12.55
C PHE A 303 6.27 7.00 -12.90
N LEU A 304 5.82 5.75 -12.99
CA LEU A 304 6.69 4.62 -13.28
C LEU A 304 7.34 4.77 -14.67
N GLY A 305 6.52 5.08 -15.67
CA GLY A 305 6.99 5.28 -17.04
C GLY A 305 7.92 6.50 -17.18
N ILE A 306 7.55 7.62 -16.55
CA ILE A 306 8.39 8.83 -16.54
C ILE A 306 9.73 8.54 -15.84
N GLY A 307 9.72 7.81 -14.72
CA GLY A 307 10.94 7.45 -13.99
C GLY A 307 11.91 6.63 -14.86
N TYR A 308 11.43 5.58 -15.53
CA TYR A 308 12.24 4.77 -16.43
C TYR A 308 12.77 5.57 -17.63
N LEU A 309 11.95 6.43 -18.23
CA LEU A 309 12.38 7.28 -19.36
C LEU A 309 13.42 8.32 -18.92
N THR A 310 13.27 8.90 -17.74
CA THR A 310 14.23 9.88 -17.20
C THR A 310 15.59 9.22 -16.98
N VAL A 311 15.63 8.07 -16.31
CA VAL A 311 16.87 7.35 -16.05
C VAL A 311 17.49 6.84 -17.35
N GLY A 312 16.69 6.23 -18.23
CA GLY A 312 17.17 5.75 -19.53
C GLY A 312 17.71 6.86 -20.42
N GLY A 313 17.01 7.99 -20.49
CA GLY A 313 17.45 9.18 -21.22
C GLY A 313 18.75 9.78 -20.68
N LEU A 314 18.86 9.85 -19.33
CA LEU A 314 20.10 10.30 -18.68
C LEU A 314 21.27 9.36 -19.00
N CYS A 315 21.04 8.04 -18.99
CA CYS A 315 22.07 7.07 -19.35
C CYS A 315 22.54 7.24 -20.80
N PHE A 316 21.63 7.43 -21.74
CA PHE A 316 22.03 7.71 -23.14
C PHE A 316 22.76 9.03 -23.26
N PHE A 317 22.32 10.07 -22.57
CA PHE A 317 23.05 11.36 -22.58
C PHE A 317 24.49 11.20 -22.06
N LEU A 318 24.67 10.50 -20.94
CA LEU A 318 26.01 10.23 -20.38
C LEU A 318 26.85 9.35 -21.30
N ALA A 319 26.27 8.30 -21.91
CA ALA A 319 26.97 7.48 -22.87
C ALA A 319 27.47 8.30 -24.06
N ALA A 320 26.64 9.17 -24.62
CA ALA A 320 27.00 10.07 -25.71
C ALA A 320 28.10 11.06 -25.27
N ALA A 321 27.97 11.69 -24.12
CA ALA A 321 28.96 12.62 -23.57
C ALA A 321 30.32 11.94 -23.38
N PHE A 322 30.37 10.76 -22.77
CA PHE A 322 31.62 10.00 -22.59
C PHE A 322 32.21 9.53 -23.95
N THR A 323 31.38 9.18 -24.91
CA THR A 323 31.81 8.82 -26.23
C THR A 323 32.52 10.02 -26.92
N VAL A 324 31.90 11.21 -26.84
CA VAL A 324 32.52 12.44 -27.39
C VAL A 324 33.86 12.72 -26.71
N VAL A 325 33.92 12.67 -25.37
CA VAL A 325 35.17 12.88 -24.62
C VAL A 325 36.22 11.84 -24.98
N TYR A 326 35.84 10.59 -25.17
CA TYR A 326 36.77 9.51 -25.56
C TYR A 326 37.43 9.75 -26.92
N PHE A 327 36.68 10.28 -27.90
CA PHE A 327 37.21 10.59 -29.21
C PHE A 327 38.03 11.90 -29.26
N VAL A 328 37.60 12.93 -28.49
CA VAL A 328 38.27 14.25 -28.49
C VAL A 328 39.57 14.24 -27.66
N LYS A 329 39.58 13.49 -26.57
CA LYS A 329 40.76 13.34 -25.69
C LYS A 329 41.05 11.86 -25.44
N PRO A 330 41.60 11.14 -26.41
CA PRO A 330 41.99 9.75 -26.19
C PRO A 330 43.04 9.70 -25.07
N ARG A 331 42.78 8.89 -24.05
CA ARG A 331 43.75 8.66 -22.96
C ARG A 331 44.87 7.82 -23.51
N ASN A 332 46.05 8.41 -23.71
CA ASN A 332 47.25 7.65 -24.01
C ASN A 332 47.56 6.75 -22.80
N SER A 333 47.35 5.45 -22.98
CA SER A 333 47.68 4.41 -22.01
C SER A 333 49.17 4.05 -22.10
#